data_06acc463005148325d444dbd4d32e732
#
_entry.id   06acc463005148325d444dbd4d32e732
#
_cell.length_a   1.000
_cell.length_b   1.000
_cell.length_c   1.000
_cell.angle_alpha   90.00
_cell.angle_beta   90.00
_cell.angle_gamma   90.00
#
_symmetry.space_group_name_H-M   'P 1'
#
loop_
_entity.id
_entity.type
_entity.pdbx_description
1 polymer ?
#
loop_
_entity_poly.entity_id
_entity_poly.type
_entity_poly.pdbx_seq_one_letter_code
_entity_poly.pdbx_strand_id
1 'polypeptide(L)'
;VDYSGMDRFSINGQGGFSSIEPQHSYHIGLEARQGFDIFGASPACGVGFAACLAPGVIAPSRLDGDPTALVIRGETSATLRGTPLFGVRANLRFQYSPDPLLSYVQYSGGNYTVGRGYDPGAIIGDNGIGAQFEAFYGSLVPATPDQAAVQPFIFLDIARVSLNNVANDFDRLTSGGAGMRMSLGRQAVLDVVGAVPFERTNLATNKGSARVLLSLTVQLAPWFN
;
A
#
# COMPACT_ATOMS: atom_id res chain seq x y z
N VAL A 1 24.13 5.57 -5.57
CA VAL A 1 23.07 5.99 -6.50
C VAL A 1 22.54 4.76 -7.18
N ASP A 2 21.23 4.61 -7.20
CA ASP A 2 20.54 3.47 -7.78
C ASP A 2 19.88 3.89 -9.10
N TYR A 3 20.23 3.23 -10.19
CA TYR A 3 19.67 3.49 -11.52
C TYR A 3 18.80 2.31 -11.93
N SER A 4 17.55 2.57 -12.29
CA SER A 4 16.61 1.54 -12.71
C SER A 4 15.83 1.97 -13.95
N GLY A 5 15.57 1.02 -14.84
CA GLY A 5 14.54 1.14 -15.88
C GLY A 5 13.18 0.77 -15.31
N MET A 6 12.13 1.46 -15.71
CA MET A 6 10.78 1.23 -15.23
C MET A 6 9.79 1.28 -16.37
N ASP A 7 8.98 0.24 -16.49
CA ASP A 7 7.78 0.22 -17.33
C ASP A 7 6.54 0.14 -16.46
N ARG A 8 5.63 1.08 -16.65
CA ARG A 8 4.37 1.14 -15.92
C ARG A 8 3.20 1.10 -16.88
N PHE A 9 2.27 0.21 -16.60
CA PHE A 9 1.00 0.10 -17.31
C PHE A 9 -0.16 0.23 -16.34
N SER A 10 -1.18 1.03 -16.72
CA SER A 10 -2.38 1.19 -15.90
C SER A 10 -3.65 1.21 -16.77
N ILE A 11 -4.70 0.61 -16.24
CA ILE A 11 -6.05 0.63 -16.83
C ILE A 11 -7.02 1.15 -15.78
N ASN A 12 -7.87 2.08 -16.18
CA ASN A 12 -8.94 2.61 -15.36
C ASN A 12 -10.27 2.43 -16.07
N GLY A 13 -11.32 2.18 -15.32
CA GLY A 13 -12.67 2.12 -15.83
C GLY A 13 -13.69 2.44 -14.76
N GLN A 14 -14.78 3.02 -15.18
CA GLN A 14 -15.92 3.33 -14.31
C GLN A 14 -17.22 3.28 -15.11
N GLY A 15 -18.33 3.07 -14.42
CA GLY A 15 -19.66 3.08 -15.01
C GLY A 15 -20.74 3.02 -13.96
N GLY A 16 -21.99 3.25 -14.33
CA GLY A 16 -23.05 3.12 -13.38
C GLY A 16 -24.18 4.13 -13.46
N PHE A 17 -24.87 4.33 -12.34
CA PHE A 17 -26.11 5.10 -12.24
C PHE A 17 -25.93 6.62 -12.49
N SER A 18 -24.77 7.16 -12.19
CA SER A 18 -24.48 8.59 -12.26
C SER A 18 -23.03 8.83 -12.65
N SER A 19 -22.78 9.89 -13.40
CA SER A 19 -21.44 10.37 -13.68
C SER A 19 -20.70 10.88 -12.43
N ILE A 20 -21.41 11.27 -11.38
CA ILE A 20 -20.84 11.78 -10.13
C ILE A 20 -20.48 10.61 -9.19
N GLU A 21 -21.32 9.58 -9.14
CA GLU A 21 -21.09 8.38 -8.35
C GLU A 21 -21.34 7.14 -9.21
N PRO A 22 -20.31 6.64 -9.87
CA PRO A 22 -20.45 5.47 -10.72
C PRO A 22 -20.83 4.23 -9.90
N GLN A 23 -21.64 3.36 -10.45
CA GLN A 23 -22.01 2.08 -9.86
C GLN A 23 -20.79 1.19 -9.65
N HIS A 24 -19.86 1.25 -10.57
CA HIS A 24 -18.57 0.56 -10.47
C HIS A 24 -17.42 1.44 -10.98
N SER A 25 -16.28 1.28 -10.36
CA SER A 25 -15.02 1.82 -10.84
C SER A 25 -13.91 0.81 -10.58
N TYR A 26 -12.91 0.77 -11.43
CA TYR A 26 -11.73 -0.05 -11.24
C TYR A 26 -10.47 0.67 -11.72
N HIS A 27 -9.37 0.29 -11.11
CA HIS A 27 -8.01 0.65 -11.50
C HIS A 27 -7.14 -0.59 -11.45
N ILE A 28 -6.32 -0.80 -12.46
CA ILE A 28 -5.31 -1.86 -12.51
C ILE A 28 -4.01 -1.21 -12.95
N GLY A 29 -2.95 -1.39 -12.17
CA GLY A 29 -1.61 -0.92 -12.45
C GLY A 29 -0.60 -2.05 -12.38
N LEU A 30 0.34 -2.08 -13.34
CA LEU A 30 1.50 -2.96 -13.34
C LEU A 30 2.75 -2.13 -13.53
N GLU A 31 3.81 -2.47 -12.81
CA GLU A 31 5.11 -1.85 -12.88
C GLU A 31 6.18 -2.94 -12.92
N ALA A 32 7.12 -2.85 -13.85
CA ALA A 32 8.35 -3.62 -13.83
C ALA A 32 9.52 -2.66 -13.68
N ARG A 33 10.45 -2.98 -12.76
CA ARG A 33 11.65 -2.20 -12.48
C ARG A 33 12.85 -3.12 -12.51
N GLN A 34 13.86 -2.76 -13.28
CA GLN A 34 15.14 -3.45 -13.35
C GLN A 34 16.25 -2.53 -12.89
N GLY A 35 17.09 -2.98 -11.95
CA GLY A 35 18.32 -2.29 -11.59
C GLY A 35 19.43 -2.50 -12.62
N PHE A 36 20.31 -1.51 -12.77
CA PHE A 36 21.46 -1.57 -13.67
C PHE A 36 22.72 -1.10 -12.94
N ASP A 37 23.81 -1.81 -13.11
CA ASP A 37 25.13 -1.41 -12.60
C ASP A 37 25.82 -0.44 -13.58
N ILE A 38 25.37 0.82 -13.58
CA ILE A 38 25.86 1.89 -14.44
C ILE A 38 26.02 3.20 -13.65
N PHE A 39 26.84 4.12 -14.16
CA PHE A 39 27.05 5.48 -13.59
C PHE A 39 27.44 5.49 -12.12
N GLY A 40 28.17 4.49 -11.63
CA GLY A 40 28.60 4.39 -10.24
C GLY A 40 27.48 3.98 -9.27
N ALA A 41 26.53 3.21 -9.72
CA ALA A 41 25.56 2.55 -8.85
C ALA A 41 26.28 1.67 -7.82
N SER A 42 25.66 1.47 -6.67
CA SER A 42 26.23 0.61 -5.62
C SER A 42 26.32 -0.84 -6.12
N PRO A 43 27.51 -1.47 -6.07
CA PRO A 43 27.65 -2.87 -6.49
C PRO A 43 26.98 -3.83 -5.51
N ALA A 44 26.67 -5.04 -5.97
CA ALA A 44 26.32 -6.11 -5.07
C ALA A 44 27.48 -6.47 -4.14
N CYS A 45 27.21 -6.78 -2.88
CA CYS A 45 28.26 -7.02 -1.87
C CYS A 45 29.03 -8.33 -2.08
N GLY A 46 28.49 -9.27 -2.87
CA GLY A 46 29.10 -10.55 -3.13
C GLY A 46 29.16 -11.48 -1.92
N VAL A 47 29.87 -12.60 -2.09
CA VAL A 47 30.00 -13.61 -1.03
C VAL A 47 30.77 -13.03 0.17
N GLY A 48 30.19 -13.19 1.37
CA GLY A 48 30.80 -12.68 2.61
C GLY A 48 30.79 -11.17 2.75
N PHE A 49 30.07 -10.45 1.87
CA PHE A 49 29.91 -8.99 1.88
C PHE A 49 31.21 -8.19 1.78
N ALA A 50 32.31 -8.82 1.32
CA ALA A 50 33.64 -8.23 1.31
C ALA A 50 33.74 -6.94 0.49
N ALA A 51 33.01 -6.85 -0.64
CA ALA A 51 32.99 -5.66 -1.47
C ALA A 51 32.37 -4.44 -0.77
N CYS A 52 31.38 -4.65 0.08
CA CYS A 52 30.66 -3.58 0.79
C CYS A 52 31.26 -3.22 2.14
N LEU A 53 32.10 -4.07 2.71
CA LEU A 53 32.81 -3.82 3.99
C LEU A 53 34.20 -3.22 3.79
N ALA A 54 34.63 -2.96 2.55
CA ALA A 54 35.91 -2.35 2.26
C ALA A 54 35.98 -0.88 2.71
N PRO A 55 37.14 -0.38 3.18
CA PRO A 55 37.28 1.00 3.59
C PRO A 55 36.92 1.99 2.48
N GLY A 56 36.08 2.99 2.80
CA GLY A 56 35.63 4.02 1.87
C GLY A 56 34.43 3.65 0.99
N VAL A 57 33.90 2.43 1.10
CA VAL A 57 32.69 2.00 0.40
C VAL A 57 31.45 2.33 1.25
N ILE A 58 30.46 2.94 0.62
CA ILE A 58 29.14 3.15 1.25
C ILE A 58 28.35 1.86 1.09
N ALA A 59 28.11 1.17 2.21
CA ALA A 59 27.33 -0.06 2.20
C ALA A 59 25.87 0.20 1.74
N PRO A 60 25.28 -0.73 0.99
CA PRO A 60 23.86 -0.65 0.61
C PRO A 60 22.96 -0.78 1.84
N SER A 61 21.68 -0.45 1.70
CA SER A 61 20.69 -0.51 2.77
C SER A 61 20.45 -1.92 3.33
N ARG A 62 20.86 -2.95 2.58
CA ARG A 62 20.84 -4.37 2.95
C ARG A 62 22.00 -5.08 2.26
N LEU A 63 22.88 -5.74 3.02
CA LEU A 63 24.12 -6.31 2.50
C LEU A 63 23.92 -7.48 1.53
N ASP A 64 22.88 -8.25 1.72
CA ASP A 64 22.48 -9.36 0.83
C ASP A 64 21.53 -8.94 -0.29
N GLY A 65 21.14 -7.66 -0.35
CA GLY A 65 20.29 -7.12 -1.39
C GLY A 65 21.02 -6.96 -2.71
N ASP A 66 20.35 -7.32 -3.80
CA ASP A 66 20.84 -7.14 -5.17
C ASP A 66 20.36 -5.79 -5.72
N PRO A 67 21.28 -4.84 -5.99
CA PRO A 67 20.91 -3.55 -6.60
C PRO A 67 20.47 -3.69 -8.07
N THR A 68 20.73 -4.82 -8.70
CA THR A 68 20.31 -5.10 -10.08
C THR A 68 19.05 -5.96 -10.18
N ALA A 69 18.38 -6.22 -9.05
CA ALA A 69 17.20 -7.06 -8.99
C ALA A 69 16.07 -6.59 -9.91
N LEU A 70 15.35 -7.55 -10.49
CA LEU A 70 14.07 -7.33 -11.14
C LEU A 70 12.94 -7.28 -10.10
N VAL A 71 12.12 -6.26 -10.15
CA VAL A 71 10.93 -6.13 -9.30
C VAL A 71 9.70 -5.94 -10.16
N ILE A 72 8.70 -6.78 -9.96
CA ILE A 72 7.38 -6.67 -10.58
C ILE A 72 6.39 -6.30 -9.49
N ARG A 73 5.65 -5.22 -9.68
CA ARG A 73 4.60 -4.75 -8.79
C ARG A 73 3.27 -4.67 -9.49
N GLY A 74 2.22 -4.99 -8.78
CA GLY A 74 0.87 -4.78 -9.25
C GLY A 74 0.00 -4.17 -8.17
N GLU A 75 -0.90 -3.34 -8.62
CA GLU A 75 -1.96 -2.78 -7.78
C GLU A 75 -3.30 -2.84 -8.52
N THR A 76 -4.34 -3.16 -7.80
CA THR A 76 -5.69 -3.05 -8.34
C THR A 76 -6.63 -2.52 -7.27
N SER A 77 -7.56 -1.70 -7.68
CA SER A 77 -8.66 -1.27 -6.83
C SER A 77 -9.97 -1.42 -7.59
N ALA A 78 -11.01 -1.84 -6.88
CA ALA A 78 -12.35 -1.93 -7.42
C ALA A 78 -13.36 -1.41 -6.39
N THR A 79 -14.34 -0.65 -6.87
CA THR A 79 -15.49 -0.22 -6.09
C THR A 79 -16.75 -0.66 -6.82
N LEU A 80 -17.64 -1.35 -6.12
CA LEU A 80 -18.92 -1.81 -6.62
C LEU A 80 -20.03 -1.29 -5.71
N ARG A 81 -21.07 -0.69 -6.28
CA ARG A 81 -22.29 -0.30 -5.58
C ARG A 81 -23.44 -1.21 -6.00
N GLY A 82 -23.96 -1.98 -5.07
CA GLY A 82 -25.17 -2.78 -5.26
C GLY A 82 -26.44 -1.93 -5.25
N THR A 83 -26.39 -0.80 -4.54
CA THR A 83 -27.45 0.21 -4.48
C THR A 83 -26.81 1.61 -4.43
N PRO A 84 -27.54 2.70 -4.62
CA PRO A 84 -27.00 4.07 -4.45
C PRO A 84 -26.38 4.33 -3.07
N LEU A 85 -26.80 3.59 -2.04
CA LEU A 85 -26.34 3.79 -0.67
C LEU A 85 -25.34 2.75 -0.19
N PHE A 86 -25.33 1.53 -0.73
CA PHE A 86 -24.46 0.45 -0.27
C PHE A 86 -23.45 0.04 -1.32
N GLY A 87 -22.20 -0.07 -0.91
CA GLY A 87 -21.12 -0.52 -1.79
C GLY A 87 -20.01 -1.27 -1.06
N VAL A 88 -19.17 -1.89 -1.85
CA VAL A 88 -17.95 -2.58 -1.42
C VAL A 88 -16.76 -2.03 -2.19
N ARG A 89 -15.61 -1.99 -1.54
CA ARG A 89 -14.32 -1.63 -2.14
C ARG A 89 -13.31 -2.70 -1.82
N ALA A 90 -12.52 -3.06 -2.81
CA ALA A 90 -11.37 -3.95 -2.65
C ALA A 90 -10.14 -3.29 -3.25
N ASN A 91 -9.02 -3.35 -2.53
CA ASN A 91 -7.70 -2.96 -3.02
C ASN A 91 -6.77 -4.17 -2.86
N LEU A 92 -6.01 -4.48 -3.90
CA LEU A 92 -5.00 -5.53 -3.89
C LEU A 92 -3.67 -4.93 -4.31
N ARG A 93 -2.59 -5.32 -3.64
CA ARG A 93 -1.21 -4.98 -4.01
C ARG A 93 -0.36 -6.22 -3.94
N PHE A 94 0.52 -6.41 -4.90
CA PHE A 94 1.53 -7.45 -4.85
C PHE A 94 2.88 -6.94 -5.33
N GLN A 95 3.93 -7.61 -4.89
CA GLN A 95 5.30 -7.44 -5.34
C GLN A 95 5.95 -8.80 -5.46
N TYR A 96 6.70 -8.99 -6.53
CA TYR A 96 7.51 -10.17 -6.76
C TYR A 96 8.91 -9.76 -7.22
N SER A 97 9.92 -10.43 -6.66
CA SER A 97 11.31 -10.37 -7.12
C SER A 97 11.92 -11.78 -7.00
N PRO A 98 12.67 -12.27 -7.99
CA PRO A 98 13.45 -13.51 -7.86
C PRO A 98 14.64 -13.32 -6.92
N ASP A 99 15.13 -12.09 -6.74
CA ASP A 99 16.34 -11.75 -6.02
C ASP A 99 16.03 -11.02 -4.71
N PRO A 100 16.95 -11.07 -3.72
CA PRO A 100 16.84 -10.28 -2.50
C PRO A 100 16.90 -8.77 -2.82
N LEU A 101 16.03 -7.99 -2.24
CA LEU A 101 15.91 -6.57 -2.52
C LEU A 101 16.65 -5.70 -1.50
N LEU A 102 17.08 -4.54 -1.94
CA LEU A 102 17.49 -3.46 -1.05
C LEU A 102 16.31 -3.00 -0.17
N SER A 103 16.57 -2.62 1.08
CA SER A 103 15.52 -2.37 2.08
C SER A 103 14.43 -1.39 1.63
N TYR A 104 14.78 -0.34 0.89
CA TYR A 104 13.84 0.68 0.41
C TYR A 104 12.99 0.21 -0.79
N VAL A 105 13.34 -0.92 -1.41
CA VAL A 105 12.59 -1.52 -2.53
C VAL A 105 11.64 -2.60 -2.04
N GLN A 106 11.85 -3.14 -0.84
CA GLN A 106 11.04 -4.22 -0.27
C GLN A 106 9.55 -3.85 -0.18
N TYR A 107 8.70 -4.87 -0.26
CA TYR A 107 7.29 -4.73 0.07
C TYR A 107 7.14 -4.44 1.56
N SER A 108 6.31 -3.46 1.89
CA SER A 108 6.03 -3.08 3.28
C SER A 108 4.53 -3.10 3.55
N GLY A 109 4.13 -3.71 4.67
CA GLY A 109 2.76 -3.73 5.18
C GLY A 109 2.67 -3.06 6.55
N GLY A 110 1.47 -2.53 6.83
CA GLY A 110 1.12 -1.79 8.05
C GLY A 110 0.57 -0.39 7.74
N ASN A 111 -0.35 0.06 8.58
CA ASN A 111 -1.02 1.36 8.57
C ASN A 111 -1.42 1.87 7.16
N TYR A 112 -0.66 2.79 6.57
CA TYR A 112 -1.02 3.50 5.33
C TYR A 112 -1.00 2.64 4.07
N THR A 113 -0.42 1.44 4.11
CA THR A 113 -0.40 0.53 2.98
C THR A 113 -1.53 -0.49 3.09
N VAL A 114 -1.25 -1.67 3.67
CA VAL A 114 -2.24 -2.70 3.99
C VAL A 114 -2.01 -3.10 5.44
N GLY A 115 -3.04 -3.00 6.30
CA GLY A 115 -2.92 -3.37 7.70
C GLY A 115 -3.07 -2.19 8.66
N ARG A 116 -4.21 -1.51 8.61
CA ARG A 116 -4.53 -0.33 9.44
C ARG A 116 -4.40 -0.55 10.97
N GLY A 117 -4.49 -1.81 11.42
CA GLY A 117 -4.28 -2.17 12.82
C GLY A 117 -2.81 -2.18 13.27
N TYR A 118 -1.84 -2.04 12.37
CA TYR A 118 -0.42 -2.20 12.64
C TYR A 118 0.37 -0.92 12.39
N ASP A 119 1.59 -0.84 12.93
CA ASP A 119 2.51 0.25 12.64
C ASP A 119 3.00 0.19 11.19
N PRO A 120 3.41 1.31 10.60
CA PRO A 120 4.07 1.31 9.29
C PRO A 120 5.30 0.39 9.31
N GLY A 121 5.44 -0.47 8.29
CA GLY A 121 6.56 -1.41 8.23
C GLY A 121 6.49 -2.57 9.22
N ALA A 122 5.32 -2.90 9.75
CA ALA A 122 5.14 -4.03 10.67
C ALA A 122 5.53 -5.38 10.06
N ILE A 123 5.40 -5.52 8.73
CA ILE A 123 5.95 -6.62 7.95
C ILE A 123 6.70 -6.07 6.74
N ILE A 124 7.84 -6.67 6.41
CA ILE A 124 8.70 -6.26 5.30
C ILE A 124 9.22 -7.53 4.62
N GLY A 125 9.27 -7.55 3.28
CA GLY A 125 9.79 -8.69 2.53
C GLY A 125 10.12 -8.37 1.07
N ASP A 126 10.86 -9.26 0.42
CA ASP A 126 11.22 -9.13 -1.00
C ASP A 126 9.98 -9.38 -1.87
N ASN A 127 9.18 -10.36 -1.46
CA ASN A 127 7.89 -10.68 -2.07
C ASN A 127 6.76 -10.35 -1.11
N GLY A 128 5.63 -9.90 -1.63
CA GLY A 128 4.50 -9.55 -0.80
C GLY A 128 3.19 -9.51 -1.56
N ILE A 129 2.12 -9.82 -0.86
CA ILE A 129 0.75 -9.64 -1.32
C ILE A 129 -0.10 -9.09 -0.17
N GLY A 130 -0.96 -8.15 -0.48
CA GLY A 130 -1.87 -7.59 0.50
C GLY A 130 -3.18 -7.17 -0.11
N ALA A 131 -4.24 -7.30 0.66
CA ALA A 131 -5.59 -6.94 0.26
C ALA A 131 -6.30 -6.15 1.37
N GLN A 132 -7.10 -5.19 0.95
CA GLN A 132 -8.00 -4.42 1.80
C GLN A 132 -9.42 -4.57 1.26
N PHE A 133 -10.35 -4.89 2.14
CA PHE A 133 -11.77 -4.98 1.82
C PHE A 133 -12.54 -4.02 2.69
N GLU A 134 -13.46 -3.28 2.10
CA GLU A 134 -14.36 -2.37 2.81
C GLU A 134 -15.81 -2.58 2.35
N ALA A 135 -16.73 -2.60 3.29
CA ALA A 135 -18.15 -2.42 3.03
C ALA A 135 -18.58 -1.07 3.59
N PHE A 136 -19.21 -0.24 2.77
CA PHE A 136 -19.57 1.13 3.13
C PHE A 136 -21.02 1.45 2.83
N TYR A 137 -21.55 2.44 3.56
CA TYR A 137 -22.91 2.92 3.40
C TYR A 137 -22.91 4.43 3.18
N GLY A 138 -23.73 4.92 2.25
CA GLY A 138 -23.86 6.34 1.93
C GLY A 138 -22.93 6.80 0.80
N SER A 139 -23.00 8.10 0.54
CA SER A 139 -22.25 8.83 -0.47
C SER A 139 -21.25 9.77 0.17
N LEU A 140 -20.11 10.01 -0.51
CA LEU A 140 -19.19 11.11 -0.17
C LEU A 140 -19.46 12.38 -0.98
N VAL A 141 -20.42 12.33 -1.90
CA VAL A 141 -20.86 13.52 -2.64
C VAL A 141 -21.95 14.22 -1.83
N PRO A 142 -21.72 15.43 -1.33
CA PRO A 142 -22.72 16.18 -0.59
C PRO A 142 -23.87 16.61 -1.51
N ALA A 143 -25.08 16.67 -0.99
CA ALA A 143 -26.26 17.08 -1.74
C ALA A 143 -26.16 18.54 -2.22
N THR A 144 -25.51 19.40 -1.44
CA THR A 144 -25.17 20.79 -1.82
C THR A 144 -23.70 21.06 -1.51
N PRO A 145 -23.04 22.04 -2.18
CA PRO A 145 -21.61 22.30 -2.00
C PRO A 145 -21.18 22.60 -0.56
N ASP A 146 -22.06 23.12 0.24
CA ASP A 146 -21.78 23.56 1.63
C ASP A 146 -22.15 22.51 2.68
N GLN A 147 -22.76 21.40 2.27
CA GLN A 147 -23.11 20.32 3.19
C GLN A 147 -21.98 19.31 3.37
N ALA A 148 -21.98 18.64 4.53
CA ALA A 148 -21.14 17.47 4.74
C ALA A 148 -21.88 16.22 4.26
N ALA A 149 -21.14 15.28 3.67
CA ALA A 149 -21.62 13.92 3.43
C ALA A 149 -20.81 12.94 4.28
N VAL A 150 -21.47 11.91 4.77
CA VAL A 150 -20.90 10.96 5.72
C VAL A 150 -21.05 9.54 5.18
N GLN A 151 -19.94 8.79 5.17
CA GLN A 151 -19.87 7.41 4.73
C GLN A 151 -19.23 6.53 5.81
N PRO A 152 -20.02 5.87 6.68
CA PRO A 152 -19.52 4.85 7.57
C PRO A 152 -19.10 3.60 6.77
N PHE A 153 -18.10 2.88 7.29
CA PHE A 153 -17.60 1.65 6.70
C PHE A 153 -17.03 0.70 7.74
N ILE A 154 -17.02 -0.58 7.38
CA ILE A 154 -16.25 -1.62 8.08
C ILE A 154 -15.20 -2.17 7.13
N PHE A 155 -14.11 -2.73 7.67
CA PHE A 155 -13.03 -3.21 6.84
C PHE A 155 -12.31 -4.44 7.39
N LEU A 156 -11.62 -5.13 6.47
CA LEU A 156 -10.67 -6.20 6.74
C LEU A 156 -9.43 -5.98 5.87
N ASP A 157 -8.26 -5.98 6.49
CA ASP A 157 -6.95 -5.92 5.83
C ASP A 157 -6.18 -7.20 6.09
N ILE A 158 -5.58 -7.78 5.06
CA ILE A 158 -4.72 -8.96 5.14
C ILE A 158 -3.47 -8.73 4.30
N ALA A 159 -2.30 -9.13 4.79
CA ALA A 159 -1.08 -9.14 4.00
C ALA A 159 -0.13 -10.26 4.43
N ARG A 160 0.72 -10.67 3.49
CA ARG A 160 1.78 -11.64 3.69
C ARG A 160 3.03 -11.21 2.92
N VAL A 161 4.20 -11.42 3.51
CA VAL A 161 5.50 -11.17 2.89
C VAL A 161 6.42 -12.37 3.07
N SER A 162 7.47 -12.46 2.24
CA SER A 162 8.55 -13.42 2.39
C SER A 162 9.89 -12.82 1.95
N LEU A 163 10.99 -13.32 2.53
CA LEU A 163 12.36 -13.00 2.15
C LEU A 163 12.94 -14.11 1.27
N ASN A 164 13.73 -13.74 0.24
CA ASN A 164 14.27 -14.71 -0.71
C ASN A 164 15.44 -15.51 -0.17
N ASN A 165 16.26 -14.94 0.72
CA ASN A 165 17.47 -15.60 1.26
C ASN A 165 17.25 -16.42 2.54
N VAL A 166 16.02 -16.48 3.04
CA VAL A 166 15.69 -17.18 4.28
C VAL A 166 14.63 -18.24 3.99
N ALA A 167 15.00 -19.49 4.14
CA ALA A 167 14.06 -20.58 3.90
C ALA A 167 12.90 -20.53 4.91
N ASN A 168 11.68 -20.63 4.40
CA ASN A 168 10.43 -20.58 5.18
C ASN A 168 10.21 -19.30 6.00
N ASP A 169 10.92 -18.22 5.71
CA ASP A 169 10.65 -16.94 6.35
C ASP A 169 9.48 -16.25 5.65
N PHE A 170 8.36 -16.24 6.32
CA PHE A 170 7.20 -15.45 5.93
C PHE A 170 6.63 -14.76 7.17
N ASP A 171 6.13 -13.55 6.96
CA ASP A 171 5.38 -12.82 7.97
C ASP A 171 4.02 -12.42 7.41
N ARG A 172 3.05 -12.24 8.28
CA ARG A 172 1.69 -11.89 7.91
C ARG A 172 1.07 -10.94 8.91
N LEU A 173 0.07 -10.23 8.44
CA LEU A 173 -0.79 -9.41 9.29
C LEU A 173 -2.24 -9.54 8.83
N THR A 174 -3.13 -9.46 9.80
CA THR A 174 -4.58 -9.36 9.60
C THR A 174 -5.13 -8.36 10.59
N SER A 175 -5.87 -7.37 10.10
CA SER A 175 -6.54 -6.37 10.94
C SER A 175 -7.93 -6.07 10.42
N GLY A 176 -8.80 -5.62 11.30
CA GLY A 176 -10.15 -5.22 10.97
C GLY A 176 -10.62 -4.07 11.85
N GLY A 177 -11.72 -3.49 11.46
CA GLY A 177 -12.28 -2.36 12.21
C GLY A 177 -13.42 -1.68 11.50
N ALA A 178 -13.71 -0.47 11.97
CA ALA A 178 -14.73 0.38 11.41
C ALA A 178 -14.24 1.83 11.34
N GLY A 179 -14.82 2.60 10.45
CA GLY A 179 -14.49 3.99 10.28
C GLY A 179 -15.61 4.80 9.70
N MET A 180 -15.36 6.08 9.58
CA MET A 180 -16.26 7.05 8.99
C MET A 180 -15.46 8.03 8.15
N ARG A 181 -15.85 8.19 6.89
CA ARG A 181 -15.38 9.26 6.00
C ARG A 181 -16.39 10.36 5.98
N MET A 182 -15.93 11.59 6.04
CA MET A 182 -16.76 12.78 5.97
C MET A 182 -16.18 13.72 4.90
N SER A 183 -16.96 14.04 3.87
CA SER A 183 -16.64 15.17 3.01
C SER A 183 -17.17 16.46 3.65
N LEU A 184 -16.30 17.43 3.78
CA LEU A 184 -16.62 18.77 4.29
C LEU A 184 -16.69 19.73 3.08
N GLY A 185 -17.88 19.85 2.51
CA GLY A 185 -18.04 20.48 1.21
C GLY A 185 -17.32 19.69 0.10
N ARG A 186 -16.73 20.43 -0.85
CA ARG A 186 -15.95 19.84 -1.97
C ARG A 186 -14.44 19.86 -1.76
N GLN A 187 -13.96 20.45 -0.68
CA GLN A 187 -12.56 20.80 -0.49
C GLN A 187 -11.83 19.93 0.52
N ALA A 188 -12.54 19.30 1.45
CA ALA A 188 -11.89 18.52 2.49
C ALA A 188 -12.57 17.17 2.72
N VAL A 189 -11.76 16.16 3.03
CA VAL A 189 -12.21 14.83 3.45
C VAL A 189 -11.52 14.50 4.76
N LEU A 190 -12.31 14.17 5.78
CA LEU A 190 -11.87 13.68 7.08
C LEU A 190 -12.15 12.19 7.16
N ASP A 191 -11.14 11.39 7.46
CA ASP A 191 -11.25 9.96 7.78
C ASP A 191 -10.97 9.75 9.27
N VAL A 192 -11.87 9.02 9.94
CA VAL A 192 -11.70 8.53 11.31
C VAL A 192 -11.84 7.02 11.30
N VAL A 193 -10.81 6.29 11.72
CA VAL A 193 -10.75 4.82 11.62
C VAL A 193 -10.34 4.22 12.95
N GLY A 194 -11.16 3.32 13.50
CA GLY A 194 -10.79 2.44 14.60
C GLY A 194 -10.35 1.08 14.04
N ALA A 195 -9.15 0.62 14.39
CA ALA A 195 -8.54 -0.59 13.87
C ALA A 195 -7.99 -1.49 14.98
N VAL A 196 -8.13 -2.80 14.81
CA VAL A 196 -7.64 -3.82 15.74
C VAL A 196 -6.78 -4.82 14.99
N PRO A 197 -5.52 -5.09 15.42
CA PRO A 197 -4.71 -6.16 14.88
C PRO A 197 -5.21 -7.52 15.42
N PHE A 198 -5.27 -8.54 14.55
CA PHE A 198 -5.73 -9.86 14.94
C PHE A 198 -4.58 -10.83 15.23
N GLU A 199 -3.41 -10.58 14.66
CA GLU A 199 -2.24 -11.44 14.76
C GLU A 199 -1.03 -10.67 15.30
N ARG A 200 -0.01 -11.41 15.69
CA ARG A 200 1.32 -10.90 16.04
C ARG A 200 2.21 -11.07 14.81
N THR A 201 2.93 -10.03 14.41
CA THR A 201 3.98 -10.13 13.40
C THR A 201 5.27 -10.72 13.99
N ASN A 202 6.16 -11.27 13.17
CA ASN A 202 7.40 -11.90 13.63
C ASN A 202 8.31 -10.94 14.40
N LEU A 203 8.32 -9.67 14.06
CA LEU A 203 9.13 -8.64 14.71
C LEU A 203 8.54 -8.13 16.03
N ALA A 204 7.27 -8.41 16.31
CA ALA A 204 6.59 -7.92 17.50
C ALA A 204 6.60 -8.93 18.64
N THR A 205 6.75 -8.48 19.89
CA THR A 205 6.61 -9.33 21.06
C THR A 205 5.15 -9.65 21.39
N ASN A 206 4.24 -8.72 21.07
CA ASN A 206 2.79 -8.82 21.33
C ASN A 206 1.97 -8.50 20.08
N LYS A 207 0.70 -8.87 20.10
CA LYS A 207 -0.27 -8.64 19.01
C LYS A 207 -0.50 -7.15 18.68
N GLY A 208 -0.21 -6.26 19.60
CA GLY A 208 -0.53 -4.84 19.50
C GLY A 208 -1.93 -4.50 20.02
N SER A 209 -2.16 -3.22 20.29
CA SER A 209 -3.41 -2.67 20.81
C SER A 209 -4.28 -2.10 19.68
N ALA A 210 -5.56 -1.96 19.97
CA ALA A 210 -6.45 -1.18 19.10
C ALA A 210 -5.93 0.25 18.96
N ARG A 211 -6.14 0.84 17.77
CA ARG A 211 -5.69 2.21 17.46
C ARG A 211 -6.78 3.00 16.77
N VAL A 212 -6.67 4.31 16.88
CA VAL A 212 -7.50 5.26 16.14
C VAL A 212 -6.59 6.03 15.19
N LEU A 213 -6.98 6.08 13.92
CA LEU A 213 -6.30 6.82 12.86
C LEU A 213 -7.17 7.99 12.44
N LEU A 214 -6.56 9.15 12.28
CA LEU A 214 -7.18 10.36 11.76
C LEU A 214 -6.41 10.83 10.54
N SER A 215 -7.11 11.11 9.45
CA SER A 215 -6.54 11.69 8.24
C SER A 215 -7.42 12.81 7.74
N LEU A 216 -6.83 13.96 7.46
CA LEU A 216 -7.51 15.10 6.84
C LEU A 216 -6.83 15.42 5.52
N THR A 217 -7.56 15.31 4.43
CA THR A 217 -7.11 15.71 3.10
C THR A 217 -7.83 16.98 2.70
N VAL A 218 -7.09 18.03 2.33
CA VAL A 218 -7.63 19.32 1.92
C VAL A 218 -7.09 19.69 0.55
N GLN A 219 -7.97 20.09 -0.35
CA GLN A 219 -7.62 20.69 -1.63
C GLN A 219 -7.42 22.20 -1.44
N LEU A 220 -6.16 22.66 -1.48
CA LEU A 220 -5.78 24.04 -1.14
C LEU A 220 -6.07 25.07 -2.24
N ALA A 221 -6.21 24.64 -3.51
CA ALA A 221 -6.55 25.55 -4.61
C ALA A 221 -7.45 24.85 -5.62
N PRO A 222 -8.54 25.49 -6.06
CA PRO A 222 -9.22 25.08 -7.26
C PRO A 222 -8.31 25.49 -8.45
N TRP A 223 -7.67 24.52 -9.09
CA TRP A 223 -6.89 24.78 -10.29
C TRP A 223 -7.87 25.01 -11.44
N PHE A 224 -8.14 26.29 -11.69
CA PHE A 224 -8.86 26.83 -12.86
C PHE A 224 -10.22 26.20 -13.22
N ASN A 225 -11.23 27.05 -13.22
CA ASN A 225 -12.48 26.85 -13.96
C ASN A 225 -12.20 26.81 -15.48
#